data_94f05a9ce233760f336ef933f15de7ad
#
_entry.id   94f05a9ce233760f336ef933f15de7ad
#
_cell.length_a   1.000
_cell.length_b   1.000
_cell.length_c   1.000
_cell.angle_alpha   90.00
_cell.angle_beta   90.00
_cell.angle_gamma   90.00
#
_symmetry.space_group_name_H-M   'P 1'
#
loop_
_entity.id
_entity.type
_entity.pdbx_description
1 polymer ?
#
loop_
_entity_poly.entity_id
_entity_poly.type
_entity_poly.pdbx_seq_one_letter_code
_entity_poly.pdbx_strand_id
1 'polypeptide(L)'
;MSGKFTVKNFSVVVPVFNEEDIVLQSAAQIYDICKRKKLDFELIFVENGSEDKTLSLLKAFVSKKEECRLVILDIANYGNALKQGFLSAENQIVISFDIDYFSEDFLEDALELDKNYAAITASKRLVKSDDGRRFIRRLATFIFVTILKLLFKTKLSDTHGMKAVRKASIINQIDNVVSTQDLFDTELLIRVEKSGNKILEVPAVINEIRPSVSVIYKRIPRTI
;
A
#
# COMPACT_ATOMS: atom_id res chain seq x y z
N MET A 1 -26.10 -2.10 18.81
CA MET A 1 -26.23 -2.39 17.36
C MET A 1 -25.11 -1.65 16.65
N SER A 2 -24.03 -2.33 16.29
CA SER A 2 -22.95 -1.75 15.48
C SER A 2 -23.48 -1.59 14.07
N GLY A 3 -23.73 -0.36 13.64
CA GLY A 3 -24.11 -0.10 12.25
C GLY A 3 -22.90 -0.45 11.37
N LYS A 4 -23.03 -1.48 10.55
CA LYS A 4 -22.05 -1.77 9.49
C LYS A 4 -21.89 -0.50 8.64
N PHE A 5 -20.70 0.04 8.61
CA PHE A 5 -20.38 1.17 7.74
C PHE A 5 -20.35 0.63 6.30
N THR A 6 -21.33 0.98 5.50
CA THR A 6 -21.37 0.55 4.10
C THR A 6 -20.51 1.52 3.28
N VAL A 7 -19.36 1.09 2.86
CA VAL A 7 -18.53 1.80 1.88
C VAL A 7 -19.27 1.83 0.56
N LYS A 8 -19.47 3.02 -0.01
CA LYS A 8 -20.14 3.19 -1.31
C LYS A 8 -19.15 3.28 -2.46
N ASN A 9 -17.98 3.81 -2.18
CA ASN A 9 -16.90 4.04 -3.15
C ASN A 9 -15.54 3.96 -2.45
N PHE A 10 -14.51 3.66 -3.23
CA PHE A 10 -13.14 3.53 -2.72
C PHE A 10 -12.09 3.89 -3.77
N SER A 11 -10.88 4.19 -3.32
CA SER A 11 -9.73 4.46 -4.17
C SER A 11 -8.68 3.37 -3.99
N VAL A 12 -8.07 2.93 -5.07
CA VAL A 12 -6.89 2.06 -5.04
C VAL A 12 -5.71 2.82 -5.62
N VAL A 13 -4.62 2.90 -4.87
CA VAL A 13 -3.37 3.55 -5.24
C VAL A 13 -2.31 2.47 -5.49
N VAL A 14 -1.66 2.53 -6.64
CA VAL A 14 -0.64 1.56 -7.05
C VAL A 14 0.60 2.32 -7.54
N PRO A 15 1.64 2.45 -6.71
CA PRO A 15 2.95 2.94 -7.16
C PRO A 15 3.58 1.95 -8.14
N VAL A 16 4.18 2.45 -9.22
CA VAL A 16 4.80 1.62 -10.27
C VAL A 16 6.16 2.21 -10.66
N PHE A 17 7.20 1.37 -10.69
CA PHE A 17 8.54 1.76 -11.11
C PHE A 17 9.28 0.62 -11.79
N ASN A 18 9.60 0.77 -13.09
CA ASN A 18 10.34 -0.20 -13.90
C ASN A 18 9.72 -1.62 -13.86
N GLU A 19 8.46 -1.71 -14.28
CA GLU A 19 7.64 -2.92 -14.23
C GLU A 19 7.08 -3.34 -15.61
N GLU A 20 7.78 -3.00 -16.71
CA GLU A 20 7.32 -3.25 -18.08
C GLU A 20 6.86 -4.69 -18.33
N ASP A 21 7.49 -5.67 -17.64
CA ASP A 21 7.21 -7.10 -17.84
C ASP A 21 5.85 -7.54 -17.27
N ILE A 22 5.38 -6.91 -16.19
CA ILE A 22 4.18 -7.35 -15.46
C ILE A 22 3.08 -6.31 -15.41
N VAL A 23 3.38 -5.04 -15.69
CA VAL A 23 2.47 -3.92 -15.40
C VAL A 23 1.10 -4.08 -16.04
N LEU A 24 0.99 -4.52 -17.29
CA LEU A 24 -0.31 -4.70 -17.96
C LEU A 24 -1.12 -5.83 -17.36
N GLN A 25 -0.47 -6.95 -17.05
CA GLN A 25 -1.15 -8.10 -16.46
C GLN A 25 -1.64 -7.76 -15.05
N SER A 26 -0.78 -7.19 -14.21
CA SER A 26 -1.12 -6.81 -12.85
C SER A 26 -2.18 -5.72 -12.80
N ALA A 27 -2.07 -4.68 -13.64
CA ALA A 27 -3.07 -3.63 -13.75
C ALA A 27 -4.46 -4.17 -14.14
N ALA A 28 -4.51 -5.11 -15.09
CA ALA A 28 -5.76 -5.76 -15.47
C ALA A 28 -6.35 -6.57 -14.32
N GLN A 29 -5.53 -7.35 -13.61
CA GLN A 29 -5.99 -8.15 -12.46
C GLN A 29 -6.52 -7.26 -11.32
N ILE A 30 -5.80 -6.17 -10.97
CA ILE A 30 -6.26 -5.23 -9.94
C ILE A 30 -7.57 -4.57 -10.36
N TYR A 31 -7.69 -4.14 -11.62
CA TYR A 31 -8.92 -3.56 -12.15
C TYR A 31 -10.10 -4.53 -12.06
N ASP A 32 -9.90 -5.81 -12.44
CA ASP A 32 -10.94 -6.84 -12.39
C ASP A 32 -11.37 -7.15 -10.95
N ILE A 33 -10.42 -7.17 -9.99
CA ILE A 33 -10.72 -7.30 -8.56
C ILE A 33 -11.64 -6.15 -8.11
N CYS A 34 -11.29 -4.91 -8.43
CA CYS A 34 -12.11 -3.74 -8.08
C CYS A 34 -13.51 -3.82 -8.71
N LYS A 35 -13.59 -4.15 -9.99
CA LYS A 35 -14.85 -4.25 -10.74
C LYS A 35 -15.82 -5.29 -10.16
N ARG A 36 -15.30 -6.42 -9.65
CA ARG A 36 -16.12 -7.46 -9.02
C ARG A 36 -16.83 -7.00 -7.74
N LYS A 37 -16.37 -5.95 -7.09
CA LYS A 37 -17.01 -5.43 -5.86
C LYS A 37 -18.34 -4.74 -6.14
N LYS A 38 -18.63 -4.36 -7.39
CA LYS A 38 -19.87 -3.68 -7.81
C LYS A 38 -20.13 -2.39 -7.02
N LEU A 39 -19.06 -1.70 -6.66
CA LEU A 39 -19.05 -0.39 -6.03
C LEU A 39 -18.35 0.58 -6.97
N ASP A 40 -18.63 1.88 -6.81
CA ASP A 40 -17.86 2.89 -7.52
C ASP A 40 -16.42 2.90 -7.00
N PHE A 41 -15.46 2.96 -7.91
CA PHE A 41 -14.04 3.00 -7.54
C PHE A 41 -13.23 3.88 -8.47
N GLU A 42 -12.09 4.32 -8.00
CA GLU A 42 -11.01 4.85 -8.82
C GLU A 42 -9.74 4.03 -8.60
N LEU A 43 -8.99 3.80 -9.67
CA LEU A 43 -7.71 3.11 -9.67
C LEU A 43 -6.62 4.07 -10.14
N ILE A 44 -5.75 4.48 -9.21
CA ILE A 44 -4.73 5.49 -9.42
C ILE A 44 -3.39 4.80 -9.54
N PHE A 45 -2.85 4.73 -10.73
CA PHE A 45 -1.46 4.35 -10.93
C PHE A 45 -0.56 5.57 -10.72
N VAL A 46 0.46 5.43 -9.88
CA VAL A 46 1.47 6.47 -9.68
C VAL A 46 2.76 5.99 -10.33
N GLU A 47 2.99 6.44 -11.54
CA GLU A 47 4.20 6.17 -12.29
C GLU A 47 5.35 6.97 -11.65
N ASN A 48 6.38 6.27 -11.21
CA ASN A 48 7.38 6.77 -10.27
C ASN A 48 8.74 7.02 -10.95
N GLY A 49 8.75 7.63 -12.15
CA GLY A 49 9.96 7.97 -12.90
C GLY A 49 10.64 6.75 -13.53
N SER A 50 9.88 5.85 -14.16
CA SER A 50 10.42 4.67 -14.83
C SER A 50 11.26 5.01 -16.06
N GLU A 51 12.32 4.25 -16.29
CA GLU A 51 13.25 4.38 -17.42
C GLU A 51 12.96 3.38 -18.55
N ASP A 52 12.04 2.42 -18.30
CA ASP A 52 11.59 1.39 -19.24
C ASP A 52 10.26 1.76 -19.93
N LYS A 53 9.55 0.79 -20.50
CA LYS A 53 8.28 1.01 -21.19
C LYS A 53 7.07 1.16 -20.24
N THR A 54 7.26 1.09 -18.92
CA THR A 54 6.19 1.12 -17.93
C THR A 54 5.25 2.29 -18.14
N LEU A 55 5.77 3.52 -18.28
CA LEU A 55 4.95 4.71 -18.49
C LEU A 55 4.07 4.62 -19.74
N SER A 56 4.63 4.18 -20.87
CA SER A 56 3.89 4.07 -22.12
C SER A 56 2.79 3.02 -22.05
N LEU A 57 3.05 1.90 -21.37
CA LEU A 57 2.09 0.83 -21.16
C LEU A 57 0.94 1.28 -20.24
N LEU A 58 1.24 1.99 -19.15
CA LEU A 58 0.24 2.55 -18.25
C LEU A 58 -0.64 3.58 -18.94
N LYS A 59 -0.07 4.50 -19.74
CA LYS A 59 -0.84 5.46 -20.53
C LYS A 59 -1.85 4.76 -21.45
N ALA A 60 -1.42 3.72 -22.16
CA ALA A 60 -2.28 2.95 -23.04
C ALA A 60 -3.36 2.15 -22.28
N PHE A 61 -3.09 1.71 -21.07
CA PHE A 61 -4.05 1.00 -20.22
C PHE A 61 -5.13 1.95 -19.68
N VAL A 62 -4.69 3.07 -19.09
CA VAL A 62 -5.57 4.06 -18.44
C VAL A 62 -6.49 4.75 -19.46
N SER A 63 -6.01 5.05 -20.67
CA SER A 63 -6.81 5.73 -21.70
C SER A 63 -8.08 4.98 -22.13
N LYS A 64 -8.22 3.72 -21.77
CA LYS A 64 -9.37 2.85 -22.12
C LYS A 64 -10.36 2.63 -20.98
N LYS A 65 -10.14 3.26 -19.82
CA LYS A 65 -10.89 2.97 -18.59
C LYS A 65 -11.15 4.27 -17.82
N GLU A 66 -12.41 4.64 -17.69
CA GLU A 66 -12.82 5.87 -17.03
C GLU A 66 -12.50 5.91 -15.54
N GLU A 67 -12.52 4.72 -14.90
CA GLU A 67 -12.20 4.56 -13.48
C GLU A 67 -10.69 4.63 -13.18
N CYS A 68 -9.83 4.62 -14.22
CA CYS A 68 -8.39 4.63 -14.07
C CYS A 68 -7.79 6.02 -14.24
N ARG A 69 -6.84 6.36 -13.37
CA ARG A 69 -6.09 7.63 -13.43
C ARG A 69 -4.59 7.35 -13.38
N LEU A 70 -3.81 8.23 -13.94
CA LEU A 70 -2.35 8.17 -13.95
C LEU A 70 -1.77 9.44 -13.38
N VAL A 71 -0.98 9.32 -12.32
CA VAL A 71 -0.13 10.36 -11.77
C VAL A 71 1.30 10.04 -12.20
N ILE A 72 2.02 11.03 -12.72
CA ILE A 72 3.38 10.86 -13.25
C ILE A 72 4.33 11.67 -12.38
N LEU A 73 5.40 11.02 -11.91
CA LEU A 73 6.48 11.64 -11.16
C LEU A 73 7.78 11.55 -11.98
N ASP A 74 8.56 12.63 -11.97
CA ASP A 74 9.81 12.70 -12.75
C ASP A 74 10.98 11.97 -12.08
N ILE A 75 10.92 11.78 -10.76
CA ILE A 75 12.01 11.24 -9.95
C ILE A 75 11.52 10.06 -9.14
N ALA A 76 12.23 8.94 -9.26
CA ALA A 76 11.92 7.72 -8.52
C ALA A 76 12.03 7.93 -7.00
N ASN A 77 10.88 7.86 -6.33
CA ASN A 77 10.77 7.97 -4.89
C ASN A 77 9.48 7.30 -4.40
N TYR A 78 9.59 6.10 -3.85
CA TYR A 78 8.44 5.29 -3.45
C TYR A 78 7.53 5.99 -2.45
N GLY A 79 8.09 6.62 -1.42
CA GLY A 79 7.32 7.34 -0.41
C GLY A 79 6.57 8.53 -0.99
N ASN A 80 7.21 9.28 -1.90
CA ASN A 80 6.53 10.37 -2.60
C ASN A 80 5.42 9.84 -3.51
N ALA A 81 5.63 8.71 -4.19
CA ALA A 81 4.60 8.09 -5.01
C ALA A 81 3.36 7.70 -4.19
N LEU A 82 3.54 7.08 -3.02
CA LEU A 82 2.45 6.82 -2.09
C LEU A 82 1.77 8.11 -1.61
N LYS A 83 2.55 9.13 -1.22
CA LYS A 83 2.03 10.42 -0.78
C LYS A 83 1.15 11.05 -1.85
N GLN A 84 1.65 11.17 -3.09
CA GLN A 84 0.90 11.76 -4.19
C GLN A 84 -0.35 10.94 -4.54
N GLY A 85 -0.26 9.61 -4.49
CA GLY A 85 -1.40 8.73 -4.68
C GLY A 85 -2.49 8.96 -3.63
N PHE A 86 -2.14 8.99 -2.34
CA PHE A 86 -3.09 9.24 -1.26
C PHE A 86 -3.72 10.63 -1.33
N LEU A 87 -2.96 11.65 -1.69
CA LEU A 87 -3.48 13.02 -1.85
C LEU A 87 -4.41 13.13 -3.06
N SER A 88 -4.09 12.45 -4.16
CA SER A 88 -4.89 12.44 -5.40
C SER A 88 -6.19 11.65 -5.28
N ALA A 89 -6.29 10.71 -4.33
CA ALA A 89 -7.47 9.89 -4.12
C ALA A 89 -8.67 10.76 -3.70
N GLU A 90 -9.84 10.51 -4.28
CA GLU A 90 -11.06 11.30 -4.02
C GLU A 90 -11.97 10.64 -2.98
N ASN A 91 -11.89 9.32 -2.83
CA ASN A 91 -12.77 8.57 -1.95
C ASN A 91 -12.28 8.55 -0.49
N GLN A 92 -13.21 8.20 0.43
CA GLN A 92 -12.92 8.18 1.87
C GLN A 92 -12.03 7.01 2.28
N ILE A 93 -12.16 5.87 1.62
CA ILE A 93 -11.31 4.69 1.84
C ILE A 93 -10.28 4.64 0.72
N VAL A 94 -9.01 4.69 1.08
CA VAL A 94 -7.89 4.64 0.15
C VAL A 94 -7.06 3.40 0.45
N ILE A 95 -6.94 2.52 -0.52
CA ILE A 95 -6.22 1.25 -0.43
C ILE A 95 -4.93 1.39 -1.22
N SER A 96 -3.80 0.95 -0.65
CA SER A 96 -2.52 0.88 -1.36
C SER A 96 -2.17 -0.58 -1.64
N PHE A 97 -1.90 -0.87 -2.90
CA PHE A 97 -1.33 -2.11 -3.40
C PHE A 97 0.04 -1.85 -4.03
N ASP A 98 0.93 -2.83 -3.98
CA ASP A 98 2.08 -2.85 -4.86
C ASP A 98 1.69 -3.57 -6.16
N ILE A 99 2.32 -3.22 -7.30
CA ILE A 99 1.98 -3.78 -8.62
C ILE A 99 2.21 -5.30 -8.70
N ASP A 100 3.10 -5.83 -7.87
CA ASP A 100 3.44 -7.24 -7.75
C ASP A 100 2.87 -7.91 -6.48
N TYR A 101 2.16 -7.13 -5.63
CA TYR A 101 1.57 -7.63 -4.38
C TYR A 101 0.24 -6.96 -4.07
N PHE A 102 -0.84 -7.67 -4.35
CA PHE A 102 -2.22 -7.25 -4.11
C PHE A 102 -3.11 -8.45 -3.78
N SER A 103 -4.24 -8.23 -3.13
CA SER A 103 -5.15 -9.30 -2.71
C SER A 103 -6.60 -8.85 -2.75
N GLU A 104 -7.47 -9.71 -3.28
CA GLU A 104 -8.92 -9.49 -3.25
C GLU A 104 -9.46 -9.61 -1.82
N ASP A 105 -8.98 -10.57 -1.04
CA ASP A 105 -9.40 -10.75 0.36
C ASP A 105 -9.05 -9.51 1.20
N PHE A 106 -7.85 -8.93 0.99
CA PHE A 106 -7.50 -7.68 1.67
C PHE A 106 -8.38 -6.51 1.25
N LEU A 107 -8.77 -6.43 -0.02
CA LEU A 107 -9.73 -5.42 -0.47
C LEU A 107 -11.07 -5.58 0.25
N GLU A 108 -11.56 -6.80 0.42
CA GLU A 108 -12.80 -7.08 1.17
C GLU A 108 -12.68 -6.64 2.63
N ASP A 109 -11.61 -7.04 3.31
CA ASP A 109 -11.33 -6.62 4.69
C ASP A 109 -11.29 -5.07 4.81
N ALA A 110 -10.69 -4.39 3.83
CA ALA A 110 -10.60 -2.94 3.80
C ALA A 110 -11.97 -2.26 3.61
N LEU A 111 -12.84 -2.82 2.78
CA LEU A 111 -14.20 -2.31 2.54
C LEU A 111 -15.14 -2.57 3.73
N GLU A 112 -14.87 -3.60 4.52
CA GLU A 112 -15.61 -3.92 5.74
C GLU A 112 -15.03 -3.27 7.01
N LEU A 113 -13.99 -2.44 6.88
CA LEU A 113 -13.30 -1.83 8.01
C LEU A 113 -14.26 -1.06 8.93
N ASP A 114 -14.36 -1.49 10.19
CA ASP A 114 -15.18 -0.83 11.20
C ASP A 114 -14.76 0.63 11.39
N LYS A 115 -15.74 1.50 11.61
CA LYS A 115 -15.55 2.96 11.76
C LYS A 115 -14.61 3.38 12.88
N ASN A 116 -14.39 2.51 13.86
CA ASN A 116 -13.48 2.76 14.98
C ASN A 116 -12.00 2.64 14.60
N TYR A 117 -11.70 2.13 13.40
CA TYR A 117 -10.33 2.03 12.90
C TYR A 117 -10.06 3.08 11.83
N ALA A 118 -8.91 3.73 11.95
CA ALA A 118 -8.41 4.70 10.98
C ALA A 118 -7.73 4.05 9.78
N ALA A 119 -7.17 2.86 9.99
CA ALA A 119 -6.46 2.11 8.97
C ALA A 119 -6.55 0.60 9.25
N ILE A 120 -6.28 -0.17 8.19
CA ILE A 120 -6.03 -1.61 8.24
C ILE A 120 -4.72 -1.88 7.48
N THR A 121 -3.91 -2.82 7.97
CA THR A 121 -2.66 -3.24 7.30
C THR A 121 -2.54 -4.76 7.30
N ALA A 122 -2.04 -5.30 6.19
CA ALA A 122 -1.75 -6.72 6.06
C ALA A 122 -0.40 -7.02 6.71
N SER A 123 -0.42 -7.80 7.81
CA SER A 123 0.78 -8.16 8.54
C SER A 123 1.25 -9.57 8.20
N LYS A 124 2.50 -9.69 7.78
CA LYS A 124 3.19 -10.96 7.50
C LYS A 124 3.58 -11.71 8.78
N ARG A 125 3.36 -11.10 9.95
CA ARG A 125 3.80 -11.63 11.25
C ARG A 125 2.67 -12.20 12.10
N LEU A 126 1.44 -12.08 11.65
CA LEU A 126 0.32 -12.72 12.35
C LEU A 126 0.33 -14.24 12.15
N VAL A 127 -0.18 -14.98 13.13
CA VAL A 127 -0.12 -16.46 13.19
C VAL A 127 -0.72 -17.15 11.94
N LYS A 128 -1.71 -16.51 11.31
CA LYS A 128 -2.38 -17.02 10.10
C LYS A 128 -1.75 -16.55 8.79
N SER A 129 -0.66 -15.79 8.86
CA SER A 129 0.01 -15.29 7.64
C SER A 129 0.83 -16.41 7.00
N ASP A 130 0.73 -16.54 5.70
CA ASP A 130 1.62 -17.40 4.92
C ASP A 130 2.83 -16.57 4.47
N ASP A 131 3.96 -16.72 5.18
CA ASP A 131 5.21 -16.01 4.92
C ASP A 131 6.27 -16.95 4.35
N GLY A 132 6.20 -17.18 3.03
CA GLY A 132 7.18 -17.99 2.29
C GLY A 132 8.58 -17.36 2.14
N ARG A 133 8.85 -16.19 2.74
CA ARG A 133 10.13 -15.50 2.63
C ARG A 133 11.27 -16.25 3.31
N ARG A 134 12.50 -16.08 2.78
CA ARG A 134 13.73 -16.66 3.37
C ARG A 134 13.92 -16.22 4.82
N PHE A 135 14.43 -17.10 5.66
CA PHE A 135 14.66 -16.86 7.10
C PHE A 135 15.38 -15.54 7.41
N ILE A 136 16.40 -15.18 6.63
CA ILE A 136 17.15 -13.92 6.81
C ILE A 136 16.25 -12.70 6.67
N ARG A 137 15.30 -12.69 5.71
CA ARG A 137 14.34 -11.59 5.52
C ARG A 137 13.35 -11.51 6.69
N ARG A 138 12.92 -12.64 7.21
CA ARG A 138 12.05 -12.72 8.38
C ARG A 138 12.75 -12.19 9.63
N LEU A 139 14.03 -12.55 9.82
CA LEU A 139 14.85 -12.05 10.92
C LEU A 139 15.09 -10.54 10.82
N ALA A 140 15.42 -10.03 9.62
CA ALA A 140 15.58 -8.59 9.39
C ALA A 140 14.30 -7.81 9.71
N THR A 141 13.14 -8.30 9.28
CA THR A 141 11.84 -7.71 9.63
C THR A 141 11.59 -7.74 11.13
N PHE A 142 11.96 -8.84 11.82
CA PHE A 142 11.82 -8.95 13.27
C PHE A 142 12.65 -7.89 14.00
N ILE A 143 13.92 -7.74 13.63
CA ILE A 143 14.84 -6.74 14.23
C ILE A 143 14.30 -5.33 13.97
N PHE A 144 13.94 -5.02 12.73
CA PHE A 144 13.40 -3.73 12.34
C PHE A 144 12.16 -3.34 13.17
N VAL A 145 11.15 -4.22 13.22
CA VAL A 145 9.92 -3.96 14.00
C VAL A 145 10.22 -3.85 15.49
N THR A 146 11.17 -4.62 16.01
CA THR A 146 11.58 -4.52 17.42
C THR A 146 12.16 -3.14 17.72
N ILE A 147 13.03 -2.62 16.84
CA ILE A 147 13.58 -1.25 16.95
C ILE A 147 12.46 -0.22 16.93
N LEU A 148 11.49 -0.34 15.98
CA LEU A 148 10.35 0.58 15.92
C LEU A 148 9.52 0.55 17.21
N LYS A 149 9.27 -0.63 17.77
CA LYS A 149 8.54 -0.78 19.05
C LYS A 149 9.28 -0.14 20.22
N LEU A 150 10.59 -0.28 20.27
CA LEU A 150 11.41 0.32 21.34
C LEU A 150 11.45 1.85 21.21
N LEU A 151 11.68 2.38 20.01
CA LEU A 151 11.83 3.82 19.78
C LEU A 151 10.50 4.56 19.80
N PHE A 152 9.49 4.01 19.15
CA PHE A 152 8.22 4.69 18.95
C PHE A 152 7.07 4.13 19.78
N LYS A 153 7.29 3.06 20.56
CA LYS A 153 6.25 2.39 21.36
C LYS A 153 4.98 2.05 20.51
N THR A 154 5.19 1.70 19.24
CA THR A 154 4.11 1.28 18.37
C THR A 154 3.63 -0.13 18.71
N LYS A 155 2.34 -0.39 18.49
CA LYS A 155 1.75 -1.74 18.67
C LYS A 155 1.79 -2.56 17.39
N LEU A 156 2.10 -1.94 16.25
CA LEU A 156 2.12 -2.58 14.95
C LEU A 156 3.15 -3.72 14.89
N SER A 157 2.77 -4.82 14.27
CA SER A 157 3.64 -5.99 14.06
C SER A 157 4.32 -5.98 12.69
N ASP A 158 3.73 -5.28 11.72
CA ASP A 158 4.28 -5.04 10.38
C ASP A 158 3.77 -3.68 9.88
N THR A 159 4.60 -2.98 9.12
CA THR A 159 4.25 -1.65 8.57
C THR A 159 4.38 -1.61 7.05
N HIS A 160 4.94 -2.65 6.45
CA HIS A 160 5.16 -2.76 5.02
C HIS A 160 4.14 -3.72 4.39
N GLY A 161 3.63 -3.37 3.24
CA GLY A 161 2.70 -4.17 2.47
C GLY A 161 1.37 -3.46 2.24
N MET A 162 0.35 -4.23 1.88
CA MET A 162 -0.97 -3.69 1.62
C MET A 162 -1.53 -2.97 2.84
N LYS A 163 -2.11 -1.82 2.61
CA LYS A 163 -2.79 -1.02 3.64
C LYS A 163 -4.00 -0.31 3.07
N ALA A 164 -4.97 -0.08 3.92
CA ALA A 164 -6.06 0.83 3.61
C ALA A 164 -6.23 1.83 4.74
N VAL A 165 -6.56 3.05 4.38
CA VAL A 165 -6.65 4.18 5.32
C VAL A 165 -7.94 4.95 5.08
N ARG A 166 -8.48 5.51 6.15
CA ARG A 166 -9.51 6.55 6.03
C ARG A 166 -8.81 7.86 5.71
N LYS A 167 -9.12 8.46 4.57
CA LYS A 167 -8.48 9.70 4.12
C LYS A 167 -8.50 10.79 5.20
N ALA A 168 -9.62 10.97 5.89
CA ALA A 168 -9.75 11.93 6.98
C ALA A 168 -8.78 11.71 8.13
N SER A 169 -8.35 10.47 8.38
CA SER A 169 -7.42 10.14 9.46
C SER A 169 -5.96 10.39 9.11
N ILE A 170 -5.62 10.45 7.82
CA ILE A 170 -4.25 10.63 7.37
C ILE A 170 -3.95 12.04 6.89
N ILE A 171 -4.96 12.80 6.45
CA ILE A 171 -4.75 14.09 5.77
C ILE A 171 -3.93 15.07 6.62
N ASN A 172 -4.16 15.10 7.93
CA ASN A 172 -3.41 15.96 8.86
C ASN A 172 -2.03 15.39 9.23
N GLN A 173 -1.76 14.14 8.90
CA GLN A 173 -0.50 13.47 9.24
C GLN A 173 0.45 13.38 8.04
N ILE A 174 -0.11 13.30 6.83
CA ILE A 174 0.66 13.02 5.62
C ILE A 174 1.70 14.09 5.30
N ASP A 175 1.40 15.36 5.63
CA ASP A 175 2.34 16.48 5.42
C ASP A 175 3.42 16.56 6.51
N ASN A 176 3.20 15.90 7.65
CA ASN A 176 4.17 15.81 8.73
C ASN A 176 5.14 14.63 8.58
N VAL A 177 4.91 13.76 7.59
CA VAL A 177 5.83 12.64 7.32
C VAL A 177 7.11 13.19 6.71
N VAL A 178 8.23 12.93 7.36
CA VAL A 178 9.58 13.39 6.96
C VAL A 178 10.22 12.37 6.02
N SER A 179 9.95 11.07 6.23
CA SER A 179 10.50 10.00 5.40
C SER A 179 9.95 10.07 3.97
N THR A 180 10.83 10.04 3.00
CA THR A 180 10.45 10.18 1.57
C THR A 180 10.65 8.92 0.75
N GLN A 181 11.30 7.90 1.33
CA GLN A 181 11.66 6.63 0.67
C GLN A 181 10.82 5.48 1.26
N ASP A 182 11.44 4.34 1.42
CA ASP A 182 10.84 3.09 1.88
C ASP A 182 10.19 3.16 3.29
N LEU A 183 10.45 4.22 4.07
CA LEU A 183 9.90 4.38 5.42
C LEU A 183 8.67 5.29 5.49
N PHE A 184 8.23 5.87 4.39
CA PHE A 184 7.08 6.78 4.35
C PHE A 184 5.83 6.16 4.99
N ASP A 185 5.46 4.97 4.54
CA ASP A 185 4.27 4.27 5.01
C ASP A 185 4.38 3.83 6.48
N THR A 186 5.57 3.42 6.91
CA THR A 186 5.87 3.11 8.30
C THR A 186 5.68 4.33 9.20
N GLU A 187 6.27 5.46 8.83
CA GLU A 187 6.14 6.70 9.58
C GLU A 187 4.68 7.19 9.61
N LEU A 188 3.98 7.15 8.46
CA LEU A 188 2.59 7.55 8.38
C LEU A 188 1.71 6.74 9.34
N LEU A 189 1.82 5.40 9.34
CA LEU A 189 1.04 4.55 10.23
C LEU A 189 1.37 4.82 11.72
N ILE A 190 2.65 5.01 12.06
CA ILE A 190 3.06 5.35 13.43
C ILE A 190 2.46 6.70 13.85
N ARG A 191 2.47 7.71 12.97
CA ARG A 191 1.85 9.03 13.26
C ARG A 191 0.34 8.92 13.45
N VAL A 192 -0.33 8.13 12.61
CA VAL A 192 -1.78 7.86 12.76
C VAL A 192 -2.06 7.17 14.10
N GLU A 193 -1.26 6.15 14.49
CA GLU A 193 -1.39 5.50 15.80
C GLU A 193 -1.13 6.49 16.96
N LYS A 194 -0.10 7.32 16.85
CA LYS A 194 0.26 8.32 17.87
C LYS A 194 -0.77 9.44 18.04
N SER A 195 -1.54 9.75 17.00
CA SER A 195 -2.66 10.70 17.11
C SER A 195 -3.90 10.10 17.79
N GLY A 196 -3.79 8.92 18.40
CA GLY A 196 -4.86 8.26 19.16
C GLY A 196 -5.78 7.38 18.31
N ASN A 197 -5.48 7.22 17.03
CA ASN A 197 -6.28 6.39 16.14
C ASN A 197 -5.91 4.90 16.30
N LYS A 198 -6.89 4.02 16.04
CA LYS A 198 -6.68 2.58 16.03
C LYS A 198 -6.38 2.08 14.63
N ILE A 199 -5.43 1.16 14.53
CA ILE A 199 -5.08 0.45 13.29
C ILE A 199 -5.38 -1.03 13.49
N LEU A 200 -6.07 -1.64 12.55
CA LEU A 200 -6.34 -3.07 12.52
C LEU A 200 -5.23 -3.77 11.74
N GLU A 201 -4.74 -4.90 12.26
CA GLU A 201 -3.83 -5.76 11.51
C GLU A 201 -4.57 -7.05 11.12
N VAL A 202 -4.46 -7.45 9.85
CA VAL A 202 -4.99 -8.70 9.33
C VAL A 202 -3.88 -9.58 8.79
N PRO A 203 -4.04 -10.92 8.75
CA PRO A 203 -3.03 -11.80 8.19
C PRO A 203 -2.77 -11.50 6.71
N ALA A 204 -1.49 -11.46 6.33
CA ALA A 204 -1.08 -11.35 4.94
C ALA A 204 -0.90 -12.73 4.31
N VAL A 205 -1.51 -12.95 3.15
CA VAL A 205 -1.18 -14.08 2.27
C VAL A 205 -0.26 -13.54 1.17
N ILE A 206 0.95 -14.11 1.07
CA ILE A 206 1.95 -13.65 0.11
C ILE A 206 1.99 -14.60 -1.08
N ASN A 207 1.32 -14.21 -2.15
CA ASN A 207 1.48 -14.81 -3.47
C ASN A 207 2.39 -13.88 -4.30
N GLU A 208 3.71 -13.94 -4.09
CA GLU A 208 4.66 -13.14 -4.89
C GLU A 208 4.58 -13.58 -6.36
N ILE A 209 4.20 -12.67 -7.25
CA ILE A 209 4.15 -12.91 -8.70
C ILE A 209 5.58 -13.07 -9.26
N ARG A 210 6.58 -12.54 -8.55
CA ARG A 210 8.01 -12.70 -8.88
C ARG A 210 8.77 -13.38 -7.76
N PRO A 211 9.73 -14.30 -8.07
CA PRO A 211 10.74 -14.69 -7.09
C PRO A 211 11.57 -13.43 -6.76
N SER A 212 11.39 -12.90 -5.56
CA SER A 212 12.04 -11.65 -5.15
C SER A 212 13.56 -11.82 -5.12
N VAL A 213 14.25 -11.33 -6.13
CA VAL A 213 15.70 -11.07 -6.10
C VAL A 213 15.92 -9.76 -5.33
N SER A 214 15.52 -9.73 -4.07
CA SER A 214 15.77 -8.57 -3.25
C SER A 214 17.20 -8.60 -2.77
N VAL A 215 17.97 -7.73 -3.33
CA VAL A 215 19.32 -7.42 -2.90
C VAL A 215 19.19 -6.53 -1.66
N ILE A 216 19.07 -7.17 -0.47
CA ILE A 216 18.90 -6.47 0.83
C ILE A 216 19.95 -5.36 0.99
N TYR A 217 21.20 -5.58 0.56
CA TYR A 217 22.29 -4.60 0.64
C TYR A 217 22.10 -3.38 -0.28
N LYS A 218 21.23 -3.42 -1.30
CA LYS A 218 20.91 -2.24 -2.12
C LYS A 218 19.88 -1.33 -1.46
N ARG A 219 19.16 -1.82 -0.45
CA ARG A 219 18.17 -1.04 0.30
C ARG A 219 18.76 -0.36 1.54
N ILE A 220 19.78 -0.92 2.16
CA ILE A 220 20.42 -0.36 3.37
C ILE A 220 20.87 1.09 3.18
N PRO A 221 21.56 1.48 2.07
CA PRO A 221 21.97 2.88 1.88
C PRO A 221 20.83 3.88 1.63
N ARG A 222 19.61 3.38 1.34
CA ARG A 222 18.42 4.24 1.10
C ARG A 222 17.60 4.50 2.37
N THR A 223 17.96 3.83 3.46
CA THR A 223 17.21 3.84 4.73
C THR A 223 17.93 4.64 5.82
N ILE A 224 19.17 5.07 5.55
CA ILE A 224 20.01 5.92 6.38
C ILE A 224 20.13 7.28 5.73
#